data_79482d16ba3d1065623ba87e63315d95
#
_entry.id   79482d16ba3d1065623ba87e63315d95
#
_cell.length_a   1.000
_cell.length_b   1.000
_cell.length_c   1.000
_cell.angle_alpha   90.00
_cell.angle_beta   90.00
_cell.angle_gamma   90.00
#
_symmetry.space_group_name_H-M   'P 1'
#
loop_
_entity.id
_entity.type
_entity.pdbx_description
1 polymer ?
#
loop_
_entity_poly.entity_id
_entity_poly.type
_entity_poly.pdbx_seq_one_letter_code
_entity_poly.pdbx_strand_id
1 'polypeptide(L)'
;MAALTIDLDWDNMTTTVADVVAALDAAYPPHLAESWDAVGLVCGDPAAEVERVAFALDCTQAVAERAVELGADLLVVHHPLLMRGVTSVAADTPKGKVVHTLVTGGCALFAAHTNADFARPGVSDKLAELVGITPGRPIKVVDPDSQDLWGVHIPPADVTHVTDALFAAGAGAIGDYSECSFQWDGRGGFTPQPGANPTDGDVGSHYSAQETRVQFVAPSRLRARLTEVLRDVHPYEEPAFDVVQLAPTGDVSQATGLGRVGELPEPMTLREFTQQVADALPETAWGVRAAGDPDQMVQKVAVSSGSGDSFLDDVRSLGVDVYVTSDLRHHPVDEHLR
;
A
#
# COMPACT_ATOMS: atom_id res chain seq x y z
N MET A 1 11.47 21.04 -3.46
CA MET A 1 11.55 20.28 -4.74
C MET A 1 12.68 19.27 -4.62
N ALA A 2 12.42 18.13 -4.04
CA ALA A 2 13.34 17.00 -4.14
C ALA A 2 12.89 16.19 -5.35
N ALA A 3 13.55 16.41 -6.49
CA ALA A 3 13.43 15.49 -7.61
C ALA A 3 14.05 14.16 -7.15
N LEU A 4 13.30 13.08 -7.23
CA LEU A 4 13.87 11.75 -7.12
C LEU A 4 14.77 11.58 -8.36
N THR A 5 16.04 11.91 -8.22
CA THR A 5 17.04 11.64 -9.26
C THR A 5 17.49 10.20 -9.01
N ILE A 6 16.98 9.28 -9.80
CA ILE A 6 17.58 7.96 -9.89
C ILE A 6 18.79 8.14 -10.78
N ASP A 7 19.99 8.14 -10.19
CA ASP A 7 21.25 8.07 -10.93
C ASP A 7 21.35 6.66 -11.55
N LEU A 8 20.80 6.50 -12.73
CA LEU A 8 21.10 5.40 -13.61
C LEU A 8 22.33 5.83 -14.41
N ASP A 9 23.37 5.00 -14.37
CA ASP A 9 24.60 5.18 -15.17
C ASP A 9 24.25 4.88 -16.64
N TRP A 10 23.83 5.90 -17.36
CA TRP A 10 23.19 5.81 -18.69
C TRP A 10 24.21 5.52 -19.82
N ASP A 11 25.50 5.55 -19.54
CA ASP A 11 26.49 5.56 -20.63
C ASP A 11 26.81 4.21 -21.27
N ASN A 12 26.29 3.04 -20.75
CA ASN A 12 26.57 1.75 -21.35
C ASN A 12 25.57 0.59 -21.02
N MET A 13 24.38 0.84 -20.50
CA MET A 13 23.40 -0.22 -20.21
C MET A 13 22.09 0.01 -20.96
N THR A 14 21.68 -0.97 -21.71
CA THR A 14 20.34 -1.00 -22.30
C THR A 14 19.30 -1.11 -21.19
N THR A 15 18.45 -0.11 -21.03
CA THR A 15 17.36 -0.13 -20.04
C THR A 15 16.26 -1.07 -20.51
N THR A 16 15.80 -1.95 -19.65
CA THR A 16 14.72 -2.90 -19.96
C THR A 16 13.40 -2.52 -19.28
N VAL A 17 12.30 -3.14 -19.71
CA VAL A 17 10.99 -3.02 -19.02
C VAL A 17 11.13 -3.39 -17.54
N ALA A 18 11.90 -4.44 -17.21
CA ALA A 18 12.13 -4.84 -15.82
C ALA A 18 12.82 -3.75 -15.00
N ASP A 19 13.78 -3.01 -15.58
CA ASP A 19 14.47 -1.91 -14.89
C ASP A 19 13.52 -0.75 -14.59
N VAL A 20 12.66 -0.39 -15.55
CA VAL A 20 11.66 0.66 -15.34
C VAL A 20 10.61 0.22 -14.32
N VAL A 21 10.16 -1.03 -14.37
CA VAL A 21 9.24 -1.61 -13.36
C VAL A 21 9.88 -1.55 -11.97
N ALA A 22 11.15 -1.95 -11.83
CA ALA A 22 11.85 -1.88 -10.54
C ALA A 22 11.93 -0.44 -10.00
N ALA A 23 12.17 0.55 -10.87
CA ALA A 23 12.16 1.96 -10.49
C ALA A 23 10.77 2.45 -10.04
N LEU A 24 9.71 2.03 -10.75
CA LEU A 24 8.33 2.35 -10.40
C LEU A 24 7.91 1.66 -9.09
N ASP A 25 8.28 0.40 -8.89
CA ASP A 25 8.00 -0.34 -7.65
C ASP A 25 8.78 0.23 -6.44
N ALA A 26 9.97 0.79 -6.66
CA ALA A 26 10.70 1.50 -5.62
C ALA A 26 10.02 2.83 -5.23
N ALA A 27 9.47 3.56 -6.21
CA ALA A 27 8.75 4.81 -5.99
C ALA A 27 7.33 4.57 -5.42
N TYR A 28 6.66 3.54 -5.89
CA TYR A 28 5.27 3.17 -5.57
C TYR A 28 5.19 1.69 -5.17
N PRO A 29 5.67 1.32 -3.97
CA PRO A 29 5.78 -0.07 -3.56
C PRO A 29 4.46 -0.85 -3.70
N PRO A 30 4.44 -2.03 -4.34
CA PRO A 30 3.22 -2.81 -4.56
C PRO A 30 2.45 -3.17 -3.28
N HIS A 31 3.16 -3.30 -2.14
CA HIS A 31 2.53 -3.61 -0.86
C HIS A 31 1.68 -2.46 -0.28
N LEU A 32 1.78 -1.25 -0.83
CA LEU A 32 0.90 -0.13 -0.49
C LEU A 32 -0.46 -0.21 -1.20
N ALA A 33 -0.60 -1.05 -2.23
CA ALA A 33 -1.86 -1.20 -2.94
C ALA A 33 -2.94 -1.81 -2.03
N GLU A 34 -4.19 -1.36 -2.22
CA GLU A 34 -5.34 -1.98 -1.58
C GLU A 34 -5.47 -3.46 -2.00
N SER A 35 -5.99 -4.30 -1.12
CA SER A 35 -6.06 -5.75 -1.32
C SER A 35 -6.92 -6.20 -2.52
N TRP A 36 -7.80 -5.34 -2.98
CA TRP A 36 -8.68 -5.57 -4.15
C TRP A 36 -8.07 -5.07 -5.47
N ASP A 37 -6.94 -4.34 -5.41
CA ASP A 37 -6.31 -3.66 -6.54
C ASP A 37 -5.45 -4.60 -7.40
N ALA A 38 -5.10 -4.14 -8.61
CA ALA A 38 -4.29 -4.89 -9.56
C ALA A 38 -3.20 -3.97 -10.17
N VAL A 39 -2.10 -3.82 -9.45
CA VAL A 39 -0.95 -2.98 -9.85
C VAL A 39 0.18 -3.82 -10.43
N GLY A 40 1.10 -3.16 -11.13
CA GLY A 40 2.30 -3.78 -11.71
C GLY A 40 2.22 -4.00 -13.21
N LEU A 41 3.12 -4.84 -13.75
CA LEU A 41 3.19 -5.15 -15.18
C LEU A 41 1.99 -6.00 -15.61
N VAL A 42 1.19 -5.47 -16.54
CA VAL A 42 -0.05 -6.09 -17.02
C VAL A 42 0.21 -6.97 -18.26
N CYS A 43 1.03 -6.50 -19.19
CA CYS A 43 1.49 -7.25 -20.36
C CYS A 43 2.79 -6.67 -20.90
N GLY A 44 3.50 -7.44 -21.72
CA GLY A 44 4.80 -7.11 -22.30
C GLY A 44 5.89 -8.07 -21.83
N ASP A 45 7.05 -7.98 -22.48
CA ASP A 45 8.24 -8.75 -22.11
C ASP A 45 9.11 -7.94 -21.14
N PRO A 46 9.35 -8.42 -19.90
CA PRO A 46 10.25 -7.75 -18.96
C PRO A 46 11.68 -7.51 -19.49
N ALA A 47 12.14 -8.34 -20.42
CA ALA A 47 13.48 -8.22 -21.01
C ALA A 47 13.55 -7.30 -22.24
N ALA A 48 12.40 -6.78 -22.71
CA ALA A 48 12.38 -5.85 -23.84
C ALA A 48 13.08 -4.53 -23.49
N GLU A 49 13.79 -3.97 -24.47
CA GLU A 49 14.47 -2.67 -24.36
C GLU A 49 13.44 -1.54 -24.27
N VAL A 50 13.76 -0.51 -23.50
CA VAL A 50 12.92 0.70 -23.31
C VAL A 50 13.73 1.94 -23.62
N GLU A 51 13.32 2.66 -24.66
CA GLU A 51 13.82 4.00 -24.99
C GLU A 51 12.76 5.07 -24.71
N ARG A 52 11.48 4.69 -24.79
CA ARG A 52 10.37 5.64 -24.65
C ARG A 52 9.27 5.11 -23.74
N VAL A 53 8.94 5.90 -22.72
CA VAL A 53 7.84 5.65 -21.79
C VAL A 53 6.74 6.67 -22.03
N ALA A 54 5.51 6.20 -22.21
CA ALA A 54 4.32 7.03 -22.26
C ALA A 54 3.54 6.93 -20.95
N PHE A 55 2.87 8.01 -20.57
CA PHE A 55 2.03 8.08 -19.36
C PHE A 55 0.60 8.47 -19.73
N ALA A 56 -0.38 7.83 -19.09
CA ALA A 56 -1.79 8.18 -19.22
C ALA A 56 -2.56 7.87 -17.94
N LEU A 57 -3.74 8.46 -17.77
CA LEU A 57 -4.64 8.12 -16.66
C LEU A 57 -5.28 6.75 -16.88
N ASP A 58 -5.89 6.55 -18.08
CA ASP A 58 -6.63 5.36 -18.46
C ASP A 58 -5.98 4.64 -19.64
N CYS A 59 -6.08 3.32 -19.66
CA CYS A 59 -5.68 2.51 -20.82
C CYS A 59 -6.90 2.23 -21.75
N THR A 60 -7.38 3.26 -22.43
CA THR A 60 -8.42 3.10 -23.46
C THR A 60 -7.82 2.59 -24.78
N GLN A 61 -8.67 2.12 -25.71
CA GLN A 61 -8.20 1.69 -27.04
C GLN A 61 -7.46 2.83 -27.77
N ALA A 62 -7.98 4.06 -27.69
CA ALA A 62 -7.35 5.23 -28.31
C ALA A 62 -6.00 5.58 -27.69
N VAL A 63 -5.87 5.42 -26.37
CA VAL A 63 -4.59 5.64 -25.66
C VAL A 63 -3.57 4.57 -26.05
N ALA A 64 -3.98 3.30 -26.13
CA ALA A 64 -3.11 2.22 -26.56
C ALA A 64 -2.62 2.41 -28.02
N GLU A 65 -3.53 2.73 -28.94
CA GLU A 65 -3.19 3.06 -30.33
C GLU A 65 -2.22 4.24 -30.40
N ARG A 66 -2.46 5.29 -29.61
CA ARG A 66 -1.59 6.46 -29.57
C ARG A 66 -0.21 6.16 -28.99
N ALA A 67 -0.10 5.33 -27.97
CA ALA A 67 1.18 4.90 -27.40
C ALA A 67 2.01 4.15 -28.46
N VAL A 68 1.39 3.22 -29.20
CA VAL A 68 2.03 2.49 -30.30
C VAL A 68 2.45 3.43 -31.43
N GLU A 69 1.58 4.37 -31.85
CA GLU A 69 1.92 5.37 -32.87
C GLU A 69 3.12 6.25 -32.49
N LEU A 70 3.27 6.58 -31.20
CA LEU A 70 4.38 7.34 -30.66
C LEU A 70 5.67 6.51 -30.55
N GLY A 71 5.60 5.20 -30.80
CA GLY A 71 6.70 4.26 -30.61
C GLY A 71 7.08 4.13 -29.13
N ALA A 72 6.10 4.15 -28.22
CA ALA A 72 6.36 3.90 -26.81
C ALA A 72 6.60 2.40 -26.58
N ASP A 73 7.65 2.07 -25.85
CA ASP A 73 8.02 0.70 -25.46
C ASP A 73 7.30 0.27 -24.19
N LEU A 74 6.91 1.25 -23.34
CA LEU A 74 6.14 1.07 -22.13
C LEU A 74 5.09 2.16 -21.98
N LEU A 75 3.84 1.77 -21.74
CA LEU A 75 2.75 2.64 -21.31
C LEU A 75 2.53 2.45 -19.80
N VAL A 76 2.73 3.51 -19.04
CA VAL A 76 2.41 3.56 -17.61
C VAL A 76 1.06 4.24 -17.44
N VAL A 77 0.13 3.57 -16.77
CA VAL A 77 -1.21 4.11 -16.49
C VAL A 77 -1.49 4.13 -15.00
N HIS A 78 -2.40 5.01 -14.59
CA HIS A 78 -2.90 5.01 -13.22
C HIS A 78 -3.98 3.94 -13.04
N HIS A 79 -5.05 3.98 -13.83
CA HIS A 79 -6.15 3.05 -13.71
C HIS A 79 -5.84 1.69 -14.36
N PRO A 80 -5.90 0.57 -13.61
CA PRO A 80 -5.62 -0.75 -14.16
C PRO A 80 -6.63 -1.17 -15.24
N LEU A 81 -6.14 -1.64 -16.37
CA LEU A 81 -6.98 -2.21 -17.42
C LEU A 81 -7.74 -3.46 -16.92
N LEU A 82 -7.07 -4.29 -16.12
CA LEU A 82 -7.57 -5.58 -15.64
C LEU A 82 -7.60 -5.59 -14.11
N MET A 83 -8.78 -5.27 -13.53
CA MET A 83 -9.00 -5.27 -12.07
C MET A 83 -9.30 -6.65 -11.48
N ARG A 84 -9.57 -7.64 -12.33
CA ARG A 84 -9.89 -9.01 -11.92
C ARG A 84 -9.16 -9.98 -12.82
N GLY A 85 -8.87 -11.17 -12.33
CA GLY A 85 -8.30 -12.24 -13.13
C GLY A 85 -9.15 -12.50 -14.37
N VAL A 86 -8.49 -12.67 -15.52
CA VAL A 86 -9.13 -12.96 -16.81
C VAL A 86 -8.70 -14.33 -17.31
N THR A 87 -9.61 -15.00 -18.01
CA THR A 87 -9.33 -16.31 -18.62
C THR A 87 -9.03 -16.20 -20.12
N SER A 88 -9.22 -15.01 -20.70
CA SER A 88 -8.94 -14.72 -22.13
C SER A 88 -8.59 -13.26 -22.31
N VAL A 89 -7.65 -12.98 -23.20
CA VAL A 89 -7.29 -11.65 -23.73
C VAL A 89 -7.49 -11.59 -25.24
N ALA A 90 -8.41 -12.39 -25.78
CA ALA A 90 -8.74 -12.37 -27.19
C ALA A 90 -9.26 -11.00 -27.65
N ALA A 91 -8.90 -10.57 -28.86
CA ALA A 91 -9.20 -9.24 -29.39
C ALA A 91 -10.69 -9.03 -29.76
N ASP A 92 -11.55 -10.00 -29.49
CA ASP A 92 -13.01 -9.92 -29.64
C ASP A 92 -13.72 -9.21 -28.47
N THR A 93 -12.98 -8.97 -27.38
CA THR A 93 -13.47 -8.19 -26.24
C THR A 93 -12.78 -6.81 -26.17
N PRO A 94 -13.43 -5.77 -25.60
CA PRO A 94 -12.83 -4.43 -25.52
C PRO A 94 -11.45 -4.43 -24.83
N LYS A 95 -11.31 -5.10 -23.68
CA LYS A 95 -10.03 -5.16 -22.96
C LYS A 95 -9.00 -6.05 -23.65
N GLY A 96 -9.43 -7.17 -24.22
CA GLY A 96 -8.57 -8.03 -25.04
C GLY A 96 -8.03 -7.31 -26.27
N LYS A 97 -8.84 -6.47 -26.92
CA LYS A 97 -8.40 -5.66 -28.05
C LYS A 97 -7.29 -4.69 -27.65
N VAL A 98 -7.41 -4.02 -26.51
CA VAL A 98 -6.36 -3.14 -25.95
C VAL A 98 -5.06 -3.91 -25.73
N VAL A 99 -5.12 -5.06 -25.02
CA VAL A 99 -3.95 -5.91 -24.79
C VAL A 99 -3.31 -6.37 -26.11
N HIS A 100 -4.15 -6.80 -27.08
CA HIS A 100 -3.66 -7.23 -28.39
C HIS A 100 -2.96 -6.09 -29.13
N THR A 101 -3.52 -4.87 -29.12
CA THR A 101 -2.92 -3.67 -29.74
C THR A 101 -1.54 -3.39 -29.14
N LEU A 102 -1.41 -3.39 -27.82
CA LEU A 102 -0.15 -3.11 -27.13
C LEU A 102 0.90 -4.20 -27.41
N VAL A 103 0.54 -5.48 -27.23
CA VAL A 103 1.47 -6.60 -27.43
C VAL A 103 1.95 -6.68 -28.87
N THR A 104 1.06 -6.53 -29.88
CA THR A 104 1.46 -6.54 -31.30
C THR A 104 2.22 -5.30 -31.71
N GLY A 105 2.01 -4.17 -31.02
CA GLY A 105 2.76 -2.93 -31.20
C GLY A 105 4.09 -2.88 -30.46
N GLY A 106 4.46 -3.93 -29.72
CA GLY A 106 5.72 -3.96 -28.97
C GLY A 106 5.73 -3.08 -27.71
N CYS A 107 4.56 -2.63 -27.23
CA CYS A 107 4.45 -1.75 -26.08
C CYS A 107 3.98 -2.52 -24.83
N ALA A 108 4.77 -2.51 -23.78
CA ALA A 108 4.38 -3.06 -22.48
C ALA A 108 3.37 -2.15 -21.77
N LEU A 109 2.60 -2.69 -20.83
CA LEU A 109 1.64 -1.95 -20.00
C LEU A 109 1.93 -2.16 -18.52
N PHE A 110 2.09 -1.08 -17.77
CA PHE A 110 2.23 -1.06 -16.32
C PHE A 110 1.14 -0.19 -15.68
N ALA A 111 0.61 -0.63 -14.54
CA ALA A 111 -0.35 0.13 -13.76
C ALA A 111 0.20 0.47 -12.37
N ALA A 112 0.16 1.77 -11.99
CA ALA A 112 0.43 2.28 -10.65
C ALA A 112 -0.81 3.02 -10.16
N HIS A 113 -1.59 2.39 -9.29
CA HIS A 113 -2.91 2.84 -8.88
C HIS A 113 -2.92 3.23 -7.40
N THR A 114 -3.60 2.47 -6.53
CA THR A 114 -3.68 2.83 -5.12
C THR A 114 -2.33 2.84 -4.41
N ASN A 115 -1.35 2.07 -4.87
CA ASN A 115 0.03 2.15 -4.39
C ASN A 115 0.66 3.53 -4.67
N ALA A 116 0.37 4.16 -5.81
CA ALA A 116 0.84 5.52 -6.12
C ALA A 116 0.07 6.59 -5.33
N ASP A 117 -1.22 6.36 -5.05
CA ASP A 117 -2.03 7.24 -4.20
C ASP A 117 -1.54 7.25 -2.75
N PHE A 118 -1.08 6.10 -2.25
CA PHE A 118 -0.68 5.90 -0.87
C PHE A 118 0.81 6.17 -0.60
N ALA A 119 1.63 6.13 -1.64
CA ALA A 119 3.07 6.40 -1.56
C ALA A 119 3.36 7.81 -1.01
N ARG A 120 4.61 8.00 -0.56
CA ARG A 120 5.13 9.29 -0.15
C ARG A 120 6.59 9.47 -0.62
N PRO A 121 6.84 10.42 -1.54
CA PRO A 121 5.85 11.26 -2.24
C PRO A 121 4.96 10.43 -3.18
N GLY A 122 3.69 10.84 -3.30
CA GLY A 122 2.70 10.17 -4.13
C GLY A 122 1.73 11.15 -4.80
N VAL A 123 0.68 10.62 -5.43
CA VAL A 123 -0.32 11.42 -6.16
C VAL A 123 -1.01 12.44 -5.23
N SER A 124 -1.36 12.02 -4.00
CA SER A 124 -2.00 12.88 -3.02
C SER A 124 -1.08 14.01 -2.50
N ASP A 125 0.24 13.79 -2.44
CA ASP A 125 1.20 14.86 -2.12
C ASP A 125 1.20 15.92 -3.21
N LYS A 126 1.19 15.49 -4.49
CA LYS A 126 1.16 16.41 -5.61
C LYS A 126 -0.13 17.21 -5.69
N LEU A 127 -1.27 16.56 -5.42
CA LEU A 127 -2.55 17.26 -5.34
C LEU A 127 -2.55 18.31 -4.22
N ALA A 128 -2.03 17.97 -3.03
CA ALA A 128 -1.91 18.88 -1.91
C ALA A 128 -1.08 20.14 -2.28
N GLU A 129 0.09 19.94 -2.90
CA GLU A 129 0.94 21.04 -3.39
C GLU A 129 0.21 21.94 -4.40
N LEU A 130 -0.48 21.34 -5.37
CA LEU A 130 -1.21 22.05 -6.42
C LEU A 130 -2.32 22.93 -5.85
N VAL A 131 -3.07 22.44 -4.85
CA VAL A 131 -4.13 23.23 -4.22
C VAL A 131 -3.64 24.19 -3.15
N GLY A 132 -2.32 24.27 -2.92
CA GLY A 132 -1.68 25.30 -2.11
C GLY A 132 -1.50 24.95 -0.64
N ILE A 133 -1.54 23.67 -0.26
CA ILE A 133 -1.25 23.22 1.10
C ILE A 133 0.08 22.45 1.16
N THR A 134 0.76 22.53 2.29
CA THR A 134 1.91 21.67 2.57
C THR A 134 1.42 20.29 2.96
N PRO A 135 1.83 19.21 2.24
CA PRO A 135 1.40 17.85 2.55
C PRO A 135 1.83 17.43 3.97
N GLY A 136 0.86 17.24 4.85
CA GLY A 136 1.05 16.72 6.20
C GLY A 136 0.70 15.23 6.31
N ARG A 137 0.08 14.83 7.42
CA ARG A 137 -0.32 13.45 7.66
C ARG A 137 -1.34 12.96 6.62
N PRO A 138 -1.38 11.66 6.32
CA PRO A 138 -2.47 11.11 5.53
C PRO A 138 -3.81 11.16 6.28
N ILE A 139 -4.92 11.14 5.52
CA ILE A 139 -6.28 10.97 6.05
C ILE A 139 -6.35 9.63 6.77
N LYS A 140 -5.98 8.56 6.07
CA LYS A 140 -5.90 7.20 6.60
C LYS A 140 -4.47 6.69 6.44
N VAL A 141 -3.80 6.46 7.55
CA VAL A 141 -2.45 5.90 7.56
C VAL A 141 -2.50 4.47 7.05
N VAL A 142 -1.66 4.15 6.08
CA VAL A 142 -1.26 2.80 5.76
C VAL A 142 0.17 2.67 6.25
N ASP A 143 0.35 1.92 7.33
CA ASP A 143 1.65 1.69 7.91
C ASP A 143 2.20 0.35 7.39
N PRO A 144 3.00 0.39 6.28
CA PRO A 144 3.59 -0.82 5.73
C PRO A 144 4.64 -1.41 6.69
N ASP A 145 5.11 -0.59 7.62
CA ASP A 145 6.11 -0.94 8.62
C ASP A 145 5.48 -1.28 9.97
N SER A 146 4.13 -1.42 10.02
CA SER A 146 3.48 -1.87 11.24
C SER A 146 4.13 -3.16 11.73
N GLN A 147 4.50 -3.14 13.02
CA GLN A 147 5.21 -4.23 13.65
C GLN A 147 4.27 -5.00 14.58
N ASP A 148 4.42 -6.30 14.59
CA ASP A 148 3.83 -7.19 15.56
C ASP A 148 4.90 -7.60 16.59
N LEU A 149 4.54 -7.59 17.85
CA LEU A 149 5.29 -8.24 18.90
C LEU A 149 4.80 -9.68 19.04
N TRP A 150 5.67 -10.61 18.81
CA TRP A 150 5.42 -12.04 18.95
C TRP A 150 5.98 -12.55 20.26
N GLY A 151 5.26 -13.44 20.93
CA GLY A 151 5.73 -14.21 22.06
C GLY A 151 5.41 -15.68 21.83
N VAL A 152 6.46 -16.51 21.74
CA VAL A 152 6.32 -17.95 21.44
C VAL A 152 6.89 -18.75 22.63
N HIS A 153 6.16 -19.77 23.07
CA HIS A 153 6.59 -20.68 24.12
C HIS A 153 7.17 -21.94 23.49
N ILE A 154 8.45 -22.23 23.73
CA ILE A 154 9.17 -23.30 23.04
C ILE A 154 9.88 -24.17 24.07
N PRO A 155 9.85 -25.52 23.97
CA PRO A 155 10.70 -26.37 24.78
C PRO A 155 12.18 -25.96 24.64
N PRO A 156 12.97 -25.91 25.72
CA PRO A 156 14.35 -25.40 25.68
C PRO A 156 15.24 -26.09 24.64
N ALA A 157 15.02 -27.34 24.33
CA ALA A 157 15.81 -28.10 23.35
C ALA A 157 15.55 -27.66 21.91
N ASP A 158 14.39 -27.07 21.63
CA ASP A 158 13.95 -26.74 20.28
C ASP A 158 14.05 -25.25 19.96
N VAL A 159 14.47 -24.40 20.93
CA VAL A 159 14.51 -22.94 20.79
C VAL A 159 15.29 -22.52 19.56
N THR A 160 16.52 -23.02 19.37
CA THR A 160 17.36 -22.65 18.23
C THR A 160 16.69 -23.04 16.90
N HIS A 161 16.19 -24.25 16.80
CA HIS A 161 15.54 -24.75 15.59
C HIS A 161 14.34 -23.89 15.16
N VAL A 162 13.46 -23.57 16.13
CA VAL A 162 12.25 -22.78 15.86
C VAL A 162 12.60 -21.33 15.55
N THR A 163 13.53 -20.72 16.32
CA THR A 163 13.91 -19.32 16.08
C THR A 163 14.63 -19.12 14.75
N ASP A 164 15.53 -20.03 14.36
CA ASP A 164 16.23 -19.96 13.07
C ASP A 164 15.26 -19.97 11.89
N ALA A 165 14.23 -20.83 11.97
CA ALA A 165 13.19 -20.89 10.94
C ALA A 165 12.36 -19.60 10.86
N LEU A 166 11.99 -19.02 12.01
CA LEU A 166 11.24 -17.76 12.07
C LEU A 166 12.08 -16.59 11.58
N PHE A 167 13.36 -16.51 11.92
CA PHE A 167 14.26 -15.46 11.45
C PHE A 167 14.52 -15.58 9.95
N ALA A 168 14.71 -16.79 9.42
CA ALA A 168 14.79 -17.03 7.99
C ALA A 168 13.52 -16.61 7.22
N ALA A 169 12.36 -16.63 7.91
CA ALA A 169 11.09 -16.16 7.37
C ALA A 169 10.89 -14.62 7.48
N GLY A 170 11.83 -13.90 8.12
CA GLY A 170 11.86 -12.44 8.21
C GLY A 170 11.47 -11.86 9.58
N ALA A 171 11.43 -12.67 10.62
CA ALA A 171 11.26 -12.20 12.00
C ALA A 171 12.54 -11.58 12.56
N GLY A 172 12.43 -10.76 13.62
CA GLY A 172 13.56 -10.25 14.40
C GLY A 172 14.39 -9.18 13.71
N ALA A 173 13.87 -8.45 12.71
CA ALA A 173 14.59 -7.34 12.10
C ALA A 173 14.25 -6.02 12.80
N ILE A 174 15.29 -5.28 13.24
CA ILE A 174 15.17 -3.93 13.83
C ILE A 174 16.26 -3.04 13.23
N GLY A 175 15.90 -2.14 12.32
CA GLY A 175 16.86 -1.34 11.56
C GLY A 175 17.87 -2.23 10.83
N ASP A 176 19.15 -1.99 11.03
CA ASP A 176 20.24 -2.76 10.44
C ASP A 176 20.63 -4.03 11.23
N TYR A 177 19.80 -4.44 12.22
CA TYR A 177 20.03 -5.64 13.01
C TYR A 177 19.05 -6.74 12.66
N SER A 178 19.53 -7.97 12.56
CA SER A 178 18.74 -9.20 12.35
C SER A 178 18.72 -10.06 13.61
N GLU A 179 17.79 -11.02 13.67
CA GLU A 179 17.66 -12.02 14.73
C GLU A 179 17.45 -11.42 16.13
N CYS A 180 16.96 -10.17 16.19
CA CYS A 180 16.68 -9.49 17.43
C CYS A 180 15.58 -10.22 18.21
N SER A 181 15.92 -10.76 19.37
CA SER A 181 14.97 -11.44 20.24
C SER A 181 15.36 -11.27 21.71
N PHE A 182 14.38 -11.49 22.57
CA PHE A 182 14.59 -11.59 24.01
C PHE A 182 14.00 -12.89 24.51
N GLN A 183 14.73 -13.59 25.38
CA GLN A 183 14.34 -14.92 25.86
C GLN A 183 14.37 -14.98 27.37
N TRP A 184 13.43 -15.73 27.94
CA TRP A 184 13.43 -16.09 29.36
C TRP A 184 12.76 -17.42 29.63
N ASP A 185 13.25 -18.17 30.57
CA ASP A 185 12.72 -19.47 30.96
C ASP A 185 11.50 -19.35 31.87
N GLY A 186 10.58 -20.26 31.71
CA GLY A 186 9.37 -20.36 32.50
C GLY A 186 8.84 -21.78 32.60
N ARG A 187 7.62 -21.89 33.15
CA ARG A 187 6.88 -23.15 33.18
C ARG A 187 5.51 -22.95 32.60
N GLY A 188 5.25 -23.65 31.52
CA GLY A 188 3.91 -23.84 30.96
C GLY A 188 3.17 -24.97 31.65
N GLY A 189 1.87 -25.04 31.46
CA GLY A 189 1.06 -26.13 31.94
C GLY A 189 -0.17 -26.33 31.10
N PHE A 190 -0.50 -27.58 30.80
CA PHE A 190 -1.65 -27.95 29.99
C PHE A 190 -2.21 -29.31 30.38
N THR A 191 -3.42 -29.60 29.99
CA THR A 191 -4.06 -30.91 30.14
C THR A 191 -4.57 -31.38 28.80
N PRO A 192 -3.92 -32.35 28.14
CA PRO A 192 -4.40 -32.91 26.87
C PRO A 192 -5.82 -33.48 27.01
N GLN A 193 -6.70 -33.12 26.09
CA GLN A 193 -8.08 -33.63 26.07
C GLN A 193 -8.20 -34.85 25.16
N PRO A 194 -9.27 -35.66 25.27
CA PRO A 194 -9.54 -36.76 24.34
C PRO A 194 -9.55 -36.27 22.88
N GLY A 195 -8.67 -36.81 22.03
CA GLY A 195 -8.46 -36.43 20.65
C GLY A 195 -7.13 -35.68 20.39
N ALA A 196 -6.45 -35.21 21.44
CA ALA A 196 -5.10 -34.67 21.34
C ALA A 196 -4.05 -35.78 21.15
N ASN A 197 -2.97 -35.46 20.44
CA ASN A 197 -1.80 -36.30 20.30
C ASN A 197 -0.58 -35.56 20.85
N PRO A 198 -0.46 -35.41 22.19
CA PRO A 198 0.56 -34.57 22.81
C PRO A 198 1.96 -35.14 22.62
N THR A 199 2.94 -34.26 22.38
CA THR A 199 4.37 -34.61 22.40
C THR A 199 4.82 -35.02 23.78
N ASP A 200 4.29 -34.34 24.82
CA ASP A 200 4.57 -34.60 26.24
C ASP A 200 3.28 -34.68 27.04
N GLY A 201 3.27 -35.49 28.09
CA GLY A 201 2.12 -35.68 29.00
C GLY A 201 1.08 -36.66 28.49
N ASP A 202 0.15 -37.06 29.38
CA ASP A 202 -0.90 -38.04 29.11
C ASP A 202 -2.27 -37.37 29.01
N VAL A 203 -3.14 -37.89 28.12
CA VAL A 203 -4.52 -37.43 27.97
C VAL A 203 -5.26 -37.50 29.31
N GLY A 204 -5.88 -36.36 29.70
CA GLY A 204 -6.63 -36.25 30.96
C GLY A 204 -5.80 -35.95 32.20
N SER A 205 -4.47 -35.87 32.07
CA SER A 205 -3.56 -35.53 33.19
C SER A 205 -2.93 -34.14 32.98
N HIS A 206 -2.86 -33.37 34.08
CA HIS A 206 -2.18 -32.08 34.00
C HIS A 206 -0.65 -32.29 33.91
N TYR A 207 -0.06 -31.72 32.85
CA TYR A 207 1.39 -31.74 32.63
C TYR A 207 1.96 -30.33 32.78
N SER A 208 3.14 -30.23 33.40
CA SER A 208 3.87 -28.97 33.57
C SER A 208 5.21 -29.05 32.86
N ALA A 209 5.34 -28.30 31.79
CA ALA A 209 6.53 -28.24 30.94
C ALA A 209 7.47 -27.11 31.33
N GLN A 210 8.78 -27.35 31.18
CA GLN A 210 9.76 -26.28 31.16
C GLN A 210 9.70 -25.67 29.73
N GLU A 211 9.55 -24.37 29.65
CA GLU A 211 9.47 -23.66 28.37
C GLU A 211 10.33 -22.41 28.42
N THR A 212 10.91 -22.04 27.27
CA THR A 212 11.54 -20.74 27.05
C THR A 212 10.55 -19.89 26.22
N ARG A 213 10.16 -18.74 26.77
CA ARG A 213 9.43 -17.75 25.98
C ARG A 213 10.42 -16.93 25.18
N VAL A 214 10.25 -16.95 23.86
CA VAL A 214 11.01 -16.13 22.92
C VAL A 214 10.11 -14.99 22.43
N GLN A 215 10.60 -13.77 22.58
CA GLN A 215 9.92 -12.56 22.13
C GLN A 215 10.73 -11.88 21.05
N PHE A 216 10.08 -11.50 19.94
CA PHE A 216 10.68 -10.78 18.82
C PHE A 216 9.64 -9.88 18.13
N VAL A 217 10.10 -8.95 17.31
CA VAL A 217 9.24 -8.16 16.44
C VAL A 217 9.28 -8.69 15.02
N ALA A 218 8.19 -8.49 14.29
CA ALA A 218 8.14 -8.80 12.88
C ALA A 218 7.15 -7.87 12.16
N PRO A 219 7.38 -7.52 10.88
CA PRO A 219 6.40 -6.79 10.10
C PRO A 219 5.03 -7.49 10.07
N SER A 220 3.95 -6.75 10.35
CA SER A 220 2.59 -7.31 10.43
C SER A 220 2.16 -8.02 9.14
N ARG A 221 2.70 -7.61 7.97
CA ARG A 221 2.48 -8.28 6.68
C ARG A 221 3.00 -9.72 6.63
N LEU A 222 3.94 -10.08 7.51
CA LEU A 222 4.48 -11.45 7.60
C LEU A 222 3.70 -12.36 8.54
N ARG A 223 2.66 -11.85 9.23
CA ARG A 223 1.91 -12.59 10.27
C ARG A 223 1.43 -13.96 9.80
N ALA A 224 0.78 -14.03 8.63
CA ALA A 224 0.27 -15.29 8.09
C ALA A 224 1.42 -16.29 7.81
N ARG A 225 2.49 -15.83 7.15
CA ARG A 225 3.67 -16.66 6.86
C ARG A 225 4.37 -17.17 8.11
N LEU A 226 4.59 -16.29 9.08
CA LEU A 226 5.24 -16.66 10.34
C LEU A 226 4.39 -17.65 11.15
N THR A 227 3.06 -17.51 11.12
CA THR A 227 2.15 -18.48 11.75
C THR A 227 2.24 -19.86 11.10
N GLU A 228 2.33 -19.92 9.77
CA GLU A 228 2.51 -21.17 9.03
C GLU A 228 3.85 -21.82 9.38
N VAL A 229 4.95 -21.06 9.26
CA VAL A 229 6.30 -21.55 9.61
C VAL A 229 6.36 -22.02 11.05
N LEU A 230 5.80 -21.27 12.02
CA LEU A 230 5.78 -21.67 13.43
C LEU A 230 5.08 -23.03 13.61
N ARG A 231 3.92 -23.23 13.00
CA ARG A 231 3.18 -24.50 13.11
C ARG A 231 3.91 -25.68 12.48
N ASP A 232 4.68 -25.44 11.44
CA ASP A 232 5.42 -26.50 10.73
C ASP A 232 6.65 -26.95 11.52
N VAL A 233 7.32 -26.05 12.24
CA VAL A 233 8.61 -26.36 12.90
C VAL A 233 8.49 -26.56 14.40
N HIS A 234 7.37 -26.16 15.02
CA HIS A 234 7.18 -26.30 16.45
C HIS A 234 6.95 -27.76 16.86
N PRO A 235 7.59 -28.25 17.95
CA PRO A 235 7.45 -29.65 18.36
C PRO A 235 6.06 -29.99 18.89
N TYR A 236 5.26 -28.98 19.32
CA TYR A 236 3.89 -29.21 19.78
C TYR A 236 2.90 -29.14 18.63
N GLU A 237 1.91 -30.02 18.66
CA GLU A 237 0.76 -30.05 17.76
C GLU A 237 0.03 -28.68 17.71
N GLU A 238 -0.13 -28.04 18.88
CA GLU A 238 -0.71 -26.72 19.03
C GLU A 238 0.26 -25.83 19.83
N PRO A 239 1.12 -25.06 19.17
CA PRO A 239 2.05 -24.14 19.83
C PRO A 239 1.32 -23.02 20.57
N ALA A 240 1.76 -22.70 21.79
CA ALA A 240 1.29 -21.54 22.53
C ALA A 240 2.06 -20.29 22.07
N PHE A 241 1.37 -19.32 21.49
CA PHE A 241 1.95 -18.04 21.08
C PHE A 241 0.92 -16.91 21.14
N ASP A 242 1.41 -15.70 21.25
CA ASP A 242 0.61 -14.48 21.14
C ASP A 242 1.25 -13.49 20.17
N VAL A 243 0.39 -12.70 19.52
CA VAL A 243 0.79 -11.65 18.59
C VAL A 243 0.05 -10.37 18.96
N VAL A 244 0.81 -9.32 19.26
CA VAL A 244 0.26 -7.99 19.63
C VAL A 244 0.75 -6.97 18.62
N GLN A 245 -0.17 -6.31 17.92
CA GLN A 245 0.19 -5.23 17.03
C GLN A 245 0.71 -4.04 17.83
N LEU A 246 1.91 -3.57 17.50
CA LEU A 246 2.52 -2.42 18.15
C LEU A 246 1.93 -1.11 17.60
N ALA A 247 1.82 -0.11 18.47
CA ALA A 247 1.48 1.23 18.04
C ALA A 247 2.63 1.81 17.19
N PRO A 248 2.33 2.54 16.10
CA PRO A 248 3.36 3.22 15.32
C PRO A 248 4.09 4.25 16.19
N THR A 249 5.42 4.27 16.08
CA THR A 249 6.28 5.21 16.83
C THR A 249 6.87 6.32 15.94
N GLY A 250 6.64 6.26 14.63
CA GLY A 250 7.12 7.23 13.66
C GLY A 250 6.32 8.53 13.64
N ASP A 251 6.87 9.54 12.98
CA ASP A 251 6.16 10.80 12.73
C ASP A 251 5.02 10.56 11.73
N VAL A 252 3.80 10.62 12.22
CA VAL A 252 2.59 10.41 11.41
C VAL A 252 2.52 11.40 10.23
N SER A 253 3.18 12.57 10.33
CA SER A 253 3.23 13.53 9.22
C SER A 253 4.01 13.01 8.01
N GLN A 254 4.88 12.02 8.22
CA GLN A 254 5.70 11.38 7.19
C GLN A 254 5.17 10.00 6.77
N ALA A 255 4.08 9.54 7.38
CA ALA A 255 3.51 8.23 7.08
C ALA A 255 2.99 8.14 5.64
N THR A 256 3.04 6.94 5.07
CA THR A 256 2.32 6.59 3.83
C THR A 256 0.83 6.43 4.10
N GLY A 257 0.01 6.55 3.08
CA GLY A 257 -1.43 6.36 3.21
C GLY A 257 -2.26 7.28 2.33
N LEU A 258 -3.56 7.08 2.44
CA LEU A 258 -4.54 7.76 1.62
C LEU A 258 -4.64 9.25 1.95
N GLY A 259 -4.61 10.06 0.90
CA GLY A 259 -4.81 11.50 0.99
C GLY A 259 -3.74 12.23 1.80
N ARG A 260 -3.93 13.52 1.97
CA ARG A 260 -3.09 14.37 2.82
C ARG A 260 -3.95 15.40 3.56
N VAL A 261 -3.52 15.77 4.74
CA VAL A 261 -4.07 16.87 5.51
C VAL A 261 -2.99 17.93 5.66
N GLY A 262 -3.34 19.17 5.41
CA GLY A 262 -2.42 20.30 5.55
C GLY A 262 -3.15 21.60 5.84
N GLU A 263 -2.42 22.68 5.94
CA GLU A 263 -2.97 24.01 6.19
C GLU A 263 -2.61 24.95 5.05
N LEU A 264 -3.52 25.85 4.73
CA LEU A 264 -3.24 26.99 3.87
C LEU A 264 -2.30 27.95 4.59
N PRO A 265 -1.41 28.65 3.88
CA PRO A 265 -0.54 29.66 4.48
C PRO A 265 -1.32 30.77 5.22
N GLU A 266 -2.46 31.15 4.67
CA GLU A 266 -3.41 32.12 5.25
C GLU A 266 -4.84 31.61 5.06
N PRO A 267 -5.73 31.83 6.02
CA PRO A 267 -7.16 31.49 5.88
C PRO A 267 -7.81 32.30 4.74
N MET A 268 -8.70 31.63 3.98
CA MET A 268 -9.52 32.27 2.94
C MET A 268 -10.94 31.72 2.97
N THR A 269 -11.88 32.35 2.27
CA THR A 269 -13.24 31.83 2.17
C THR A 269 -13.32 30.56 1.31
N LEU A 270 -14.32 29.69 1.55
CA LEU A 270 -14.56 28.50 0.70
C LEU A 270 -14.70 28.89 -0.78
N ARG A 271 -15.29 30.02 -1.06
CA ARG A 271 -15.42 30.57 -2.43
C ARG A 271 -14.05 30.83 -3.06
N GLU A 272 -13.17 31.53 -2.34
CA GLU A 272 -11.81 31.84 -2.81
C GLU A 272 -10.97 30.57 -2.97
N PHE A 273 -11.05 29.66 -2.01
CA PHE A 273 -10.35 28.39 -2.09
C PHE A 273 -10.85 27.52 -3.27
N THR A 274 -12.17 27.48 -3.51
CA THR A 274 -12.73 26.77 -4.68
C THR A 274 -12.21 27.33 -5.98
N GLN A 275 -12.07 28.66 -6.08
CA GLN A 275 -11.49 29.29 -7.27
C GLN A 275 -10.00 28.96 -7.39
N GLN A 276 -9.25 28.99 -6.29
CA GLN A 276 -7.83 28.60 -6.27
C GLN A 276 -7.64 27.17 -6.78
N VAL A 277 -8.47 26.22 -6.33
CA VAL A 277 -8.44 24.82 -6.81
C VAL A 277 -8.76 24.75 -8.30
N ALA A 278 -9.75 25.51 -8.76
CA ALA A 278 -10.12 25.53 -10.19
C ALA A 278 -9.02 26.11 -11.08
N ASP A 279 -8.29 27.10 -10.60
CA ASP A 279 -7.19 27.74 -11.34
C ASP A 279 -5.91 26.86 -11.34
N ALA A 280 -5.73 26.04 -10.30
CA ALA A 280 -4.54 25.20 -10.13
C ALA A 280 -4.62 23.85 -10.86
N LEU A 281 -5.84 23.33 -11.09
CA LEU A 281 -6.03 22.02 -11.70
C LEU A 281 -6.41 22.14 -13.19
N PRO A 282 -6.13 21.11 -14.00
CA PRO A 282 -6.56 21.11 -15.41
C PRO A 282 -8.07 21.28 -15.54
N GLU A 283 -8.48 22.08 -16.53
CA GLU A 283 -9.89 22.28 -16.84
C GLU A 283 -10.58 20.95 -17.22
N THR A 284 -11.75 20.72 -16.65
CA THR A 284 -12.59 19.55 -16.94
C THR A 284 -13.98 19.99 -17.38
N ALA A 285 -14.70 19.11 -18.08
CA ALA A 285 -16.06 19.41 -18.55
C ALA A 285 -17.05 19.79 -17.44
N TRP A 286 -16.79 19.35 -16.20
CA TRP A 286 -17.65 19.59 -15.05
C TRP A 286 -17.14 20.71 -14.15
N GLY A 287 -15.89 21.09 -14.28
CA GLY A 287 -15.22 22.06 -13.43
C GLY A 287 -15.10 21.61 -11.96
N VAL A 288 -14.67 22.52 -11.11
CA VAL A 288 -14.65 22.32 -9.67
C VAL A 288 -16.01 22.73 -9.07
N ARG A 289 -16.53 21.91 -8.18
CA ARG A 289 -17.80 22.17 -7.47
C ARG A 289 -17.55 22.13 -5.97
N ALA A 290 -18.15 23.05 -5.25
CA ALA A 290 -18.11 23.08 -3.81
C ALA A 290 -19.54 22.93 -3.23
N ALA A 291 -19.62 22.32 -2.05
CA ALA A 291 -20.81 22.25 -1.24
C ALA A 291 -20.46 22.80 0.16
N GLY A 292 -21.34 23.57 0.77
CA GLY A 292 -21.14 24.26 2.04
C GLY A 292 -21.41 25.76 1.95
N ASP A 293 -21.16 26.48 3.03
CA ASP A 293 -21.29 27.94 3.07
C ASP A 293 -20.11 28.59 2.32
N PRO A 294 -20.34 29.31 1.21
CA PRO A 294 -19.28 29.92 0.43
C PRO A 294 -18.44 30.95 1.18
N ASP A 295 -18.97 31.54 2.24
CA ASP A 295 -18.31 32.55 3.05
C ASP A 295 -17.63 31.96 4.32
N GLN A 296 -17.73 30.64 4.54
CA GLN A 296 -17.00 29.93 5.59
C GLN A 296 -15.49 30.08 5.39
N MET A 297 -14.78 30.37 6.47
CA MET A 297 -13.31 30.42 6.46
C MET A 297 -12.71 29.02 6.41
N VAL A 298 -11.72 28.84 5.54
CA VAL A 298 -10.99 27.59 5.31
C VAL A 298 -9.53 27.86 5.61
N GLN A 299 -8.94 27.00 6.43
CA GLN A 299 -7.50 26.98 6.71
C GLN A 299 -6.97 25.55 6.69
N LYS A 300 -7.63 24.60 7.35
CA LYS A 300 -7.23 23.21 7.41
C LYS A 300 -7.93 22.41 6.33
N VAL A 301 -7.17 21.82 5.44
CA VAL A 301 -7.64 21.17 4.21
C VAL A 301 -7.24 19.71 4.20
N ALA A 302 -8.16 18.84 3.83
CA ALA A 302 -7.85 17.46 3.42
C ALA A 302 -7.96 17.34 1.91
N VAL A 303 -7.06 16.55 1.30
CA VAL A 303 -7.14 16.17 -0.11
C VAL A 303 -7.00 14.67 -0.26
N SER A 304 -7.70 14.07 -1.21
CA SER A 304 -7.38 12.74 -1.71
C SER A 304 -7.51 12.69 -3.22
N SER A 305 -6.57 12.01 -3.87
CA SER A 305 -6.70 11.63 -5.27
C SER A 305 -7.83 10.60 -5.44
N GLY A 306 -8.45 10.59 -6.62
CA GLY A 306 -9.51 9.63 -6.96
C GLY A 306 -10.82 9.80 -6.17
N SER A 307 -11.57 8.71 -6.06
CA SER A 307 -12.89 8.67 -5.43
C SER A 307 -12.80 8.70 -3.90
N GLY A 308 -13.32 9.73 -3.28
CA GLY A 308 -13.18 9.97 -1.84
C GLY A 308 -14.45 9.95 -1.03
N ASP A 309 -15.59 9.55 -1.58
CA ASP A 309 -16.87 9.56 -0.84
C ASP A 309 -16.91 8.55 0.33
N SER A 310 -16.15 7.48 0.25
CA SER A 310 -16.02 6.47 1.32
C SER A 310 -15.19 6.93 2.52
N PHE A 311 -14.48 8.06 2.42
CA PHE A 311 -13.60 8.60 3.46
C PHE A 311 -14.14 9.83 4.17
N LEU A 312 -15.38 10.21 3.89
CA LEU A 312 -16.01 11.39 4.49
C LEU A 312 -16.03 11.34 6.02
N ASP A 313 -16.31 10.17 6.62
CA ASP A 313 -16.31 10.02 8.09
C ASP A 313 -14.89 10.11 8.68
N ASP A 314 -13.90 9.54 7.99
CA ASP A 314 -12.49 9.66 8.39
C ASP A 314 -12.07 11.13 8.38
N VAL A 315 -12.38 11.85 7.30
CA VAL A 315 -12.08 13.27 7.13
C VAL A 315 -12.77 14.12 8.19
N ARG A 316 -14.05 13.85 8.49
CA ARG A 316 -14.79 14.55 9.55
C ARG A 316 -14.10 14.43 10.90
N SER A 317 -13.57 13.23 11.22
CA SER A 317 -12.87 12.97 12.48
C SER A 317 -11.59 13.78 12.65
N LEU A 318 -10.99 14.27 11.56
CA LEU A 318 -9.75 15.05 11.54
C LEU A 318 -9.98 16.55 11.80
N GLY A 319 -11.24 17.00 11.83
CA GLY A 319 -11.60 18.40 12.09
C GLY A 319 -11.00 19.33 11.05
N VAL A 320 -11.15 19.01 9.76
CA VAL A 320 -10.77 19.87 8.63
C VAL A 320 -11.92 20.76 8.22
N ASP A 321 -11.61 21.91 7.62
CA ASP A 321 -12.62 22.88 7.17
C ASP A 321 -13.17 22.52 5.80
N VAL A 322 -12.37 21.86 4.94
CA VAL A 322 -12.74 21.44 3.59
C VAL A 322 -12.05 20.17 3.17
N TYR A 323 -12.70 19.38 2.33
CA TYR A 323 -12.17 18.18 1.71
C TYR A 323 -12.22 18.27 0.19
N VAL A 324 -11.07 18.14 -0.48
CA VAL A 324 -10.94 18.12 -1.94
C VAL A 324 -10.78 16.69 -2.42
N THR A 325 -11.68 16.23 -3.26
CA THR A 325 -11.68 14.87 -3.83
C THR A 325 -12.56 14.81 -5.09
N SER A 326 -12.71 13.62 -5.67
CA SER A 326 -13.61 13.38 -6.80
C SER A 326 -14.66 12.30 -6.49
N ASP A 327 -15.56 12.07 -7.48
CA ASP A 327 -16.58 11.01 -7.48
C ASP A 327 -17.53 11.03 -6.27
N LEU A 328 -17.79 12.23 -5.75
CA LEU A 328 -18.76 12.39 -4.66
C LEU A 328 -20.19 12.16 -5.14
N ARG A 329 -20.89 11.25 -4.48
CA ARG A 329 -22.32 11.00 -4.71
C ARG A 329 -23.19 11.94 -3.87
N HIS A 330 -24.44 12.15 -4.31
CA HIS A 330 -25.35 13.08 -3.68
C HIS A 330 -25.59 12.78 -2.18
N HIS A 331 -25.96 11.54 -1.85
CA HIS A 331 -26.32 11.19 -0.47
C HIS A 331 -25.15 11.31 0.52
N PRO A 332 -23.94 10.80 0.24
CA PRO A 332 -22.79 11.01 1.12
C PRO A 332 -22.49 12.49 1.38
N VAL A 333 -22.60 13.34 0.34
CA VAL A 333 -22.37 14.79 0.49
C VAL A 333 -23.46 15.43 1.37
N ASP A 334 -24.74 15.12 1.13
CA ASP A 334 -25.87 15.67 1.90
C ASP A 334 -25.79 15.26 3.39
N GLU A 335 -25.45 14.00 3.65
CA GLU A 335 -25.25 13.50 5.02
C GLU A 335 -24.04 14.15 5.71
N HIS A 336 -22.98 14.42 4.95
CA HIS A 336 -21.78 15.05 5.50
C HIS A 336 -21.99 16.53 5.84
N LEU A 337 -22.87 17.25 5.12
CA LEU A 337 -23.19 18.66 5.35
C LEU A 337 -24.17 18.89 6.50
N ARG A 338 -24.85 17.87 7.00
CA ARG A 338 -25.80 17.94 8.13
C ARG A 338 -25.10 17.79 9.47
#